data_3f0a88092772010fe31710cc468937d9
#
_entry.id   3f0a88092772010fe31710cc468937d9
#
_cell.length_a   1.000
_cell.length_b   1.000
_cell.length_c   1.000
_cell.angle_alpha   90.00
_cell.angle_beta   90.00
_cell.angle_gamma   90.00
#
_symmetry.space_group_name_H-M   'P 1'
#
loop_
_entity.id
_entity.type
_entity.pdbx_description
1 polymer ?
#
loop_
_entity_poly.entity_id
_entity_poly.type
_entity_poly.pdbx_seq_one_letter_code
_entity_poly.pdbx_strand_id
1 'polypeptide(L)'
;MRVTWTGADLTFRLDPDDEITGKASDEHPIKLATNSCSVGGVPADAHPDLFALAAWTIVAPWTRRRVSFDRAISAELAEALHAGWGIDAGPVGAEQRGPGDRLAISYSGGADSVAAAAIYAEAPFVHFQRVPHRRVPNRWPHYRSDVLARLAERTGRELSVVTSDLEYTLAEPRPGYPEHHAVGAGALLLADQLDLGGLAFGYELGSRWLGGDRYVLRYTPDNPMWAPHGRWGRLFAAAGVHIVLPVGGVSEAVTMRLALNSDLRTYVRWCLRGTDGPCRACGKCLYKELIQAAIERRPLDTPMTARHRAAQSWLKKPPYGGQEMVEYGLARVPGIEHTLFAEVLDYFDATEESSAWLDHCYPKALDEIPAPWRAEAAAYMEANVGLMTHDEVRRVETWGT
;
A
#
# COMPACT_ATOMS: atom_id res chain seq x y z
N MET A 1 19.83 -14.66 8.96
CA MET A 1 19.21 -14.77 7.62
C MET A 1 20.28 -14.63 6.55
N ARG A 2 20.34 -15.55 5.59
CA ARG A 2 21.21 -15.40 4.41
C ARG A 2 20.34 -15.23 3.18
N VAL A 3 20.59 -14.18 2.41
CA VAL A 3 19.83 -13.83 1.22
C VAL A 3 20.73 -13.90 0.00
N THR A 4 20.25 -14.55 -1.06
CA THR A 4 20.99 -14.74 -2.31
C THR A 4 20.03 -14.45 -3.47
N TRP A 5 20.54 -13.73 -4.45
CA TRP A 5 19.85 -13.43 -5.69
C TRP A 5 20.49 -14.14 -6.87
N THR A 6 19.69 -14.91 -7.59
CA THR A 6 20.15 -15.67 -8.75
C THR A 6 19.26 -15.31 -9.96
N GLY A 7 19.66 -14.33 -10.73
CA GLY A 7 18.85 -13.81 -11.83
C GLY A 7 17.51 -13.24 -11.33
N ALA A 8 16.41 -13.89 -11.67
CA ALA A 8 15.07 -13.49 -11.26
C ALA A 8 14.61 -14.14 -9.94
N ASP A 9 15.40 -15.01 -9.33
CA ASP A 9 14.99 -15.75 -8.12
C ASP A 9 15.72 -15.19 -6.89
N LEU A 10 14.94 -14.79 -5.90
CA LEU A 10 15.39 -14.49 -4.54
C LEU A 10 15.27 -15.77 -3.70
N THR A 11 16.37 -16.23 -3.11
CA THR A 11 16.37 -17.32 -2.14
C THR A 11 16.90 -16.82 -0.80
N PHE A 12 16.35 -17.37 0.29
CA PHE A 12 16.81 -17.00 1.63
C PHE A 12 16.85 -18.22 2.54
N ARG A 13 17.84 -18.25 3.40
CA ARG A 13 18.08 -19.33 4.35
C ARG A 13 18.07 -18.76 5.76
N LEU A 14 17.25 -19.37 6.60
CA LEU A 14 17.21 -19.06 8.03
C LEU A 14 18.55 -19.44 8.69
N ASP A 15 19.07 -18.54 9.50
CA ASP A 15 20.15 -18.85 10.45
C ASP A 15 19.54 -19.50 11.71
N PRO A 16 20.34 -20.14 12.57
CA PRO A 16 19.83 -20.82 13.77
C PRO A 16 19.01 -19.94 14.73
N ASP A 17 19.27 -18.63 14.73
CA ASP A 17 18.59 -17.65 15.57
C ASP A 17 17.28 -17.12 14.93
N ASP A 18 17.04 -17.40 13.64
CA ASP A 18 15.85 -16.96 12.93
C ASP A 18 14.64 -17.84 13.22
N GLU A 19 13.45 -17.32 13.03
CA GLU A 19 12.21 -18.01 13.35
C GLU A 19 11.33 -18.21 12.12
N ILE A 20 10.72 -19.41 12.00
CA ILE A 20 9.71 -19.68 10.97
C ILE A 20 8.44 -18.89 11.17
N THR A 21 8.08 -18.57 12.44
CA THR A 21 6.96 -17.70 12.77
C THR A 21 7.50 -16.36 13.16
N GLY A 22 7.30 -15.36 12.31
CA GLY A 22 7.73 -13.98 12.50
C GLY A 22 6.57 -13.05 12.82
N LYS A 23 6.91 -11.78 12.97
CA LYS A 23 5.94 -10.70 13.08
C LYS A 23 6.24 -9.67 12.00
N ALA A 24 5.20 -9.28 11.25
CA ALA A 24 5.27 -8.13 10.37
C ALA A 24 5.39 -6.83 11.18
N SER A 25 5.70 -5.72 10.53
CA SER A 25 5.83 -4.40 11.19
C SER A 25 4.59 -3.97 11.95
N ASP A 26 3.45 -4.54 11.58
CA ASP A 26 2.16 -4.33 12.21
C ASP A 26 1.89 -5.28 13.39
N GLU A 27 2.91 -5.97 13.91
CA GLU A 27 2.80 -6.94 15.01
C GLU A 27 1.97 -8.20 14.66
N HIS A 28 1.46 -8.31 13.42
CA HIS A 28 0.70 -9.49 13.01
C HIS A 28 1.62 -10.71 12.88
N PRO A 29 1.31 -11.84 13.55
CA PRO A 29 2.12 -13.05 13.42
C PRO A 29 1.95 -13.66 12.05
N ILE A 30 3.07 -13.92 11.38
CA ILE A 30 3.12 -14.53 10.06
C ILE A 30 4.06 -15.72 10.04
N LYS A 31 3.67 -16.76 9.31
CA LYS A 31 4.46 -18.00 9.19
C LYS A 31 5.05 -18.10 7.79
N LEU A 32 6.30 -18.49 7.72
CA LEU A 32 7.01 -18.74 6.47
C LEU A 32 6.49 -20.01 5.78
N ALA A 33 6.12 -19.91 4.50
CA ALA A 33 5.69 -21.03 3.67
C ALA A 33 6.79 -21.56 2.76
N THR A 34 7.60 -20.66 2.20
CA THR A 34 8.71 -20.98 1.30
C THR A 34 9.84 -20.00 1.48
N ASN A 35 11.05 -20.46 1.25
CA ASN A 35 12.27 -19.68 1.37
C ASN A 35 12.78 -19.15 0.01
N SER A 36 11.90 -19.05 -0.96
CA SER A 36 12.22 -18.49 -2.27
C SER A 36 11.01 -17.79 -2.87
N CYS A 37 11.27 -16.78 -3.67
CA CYS A 37 10.30 -16.15 -4.56
C CYS A 37 11.00 -15.67 -5.83
N SER A 38 10.22 -15.47 -6.89
CA SER A 38 10.70 -14.91 -8.14
C SER A 38 10.31 -13.43 -8.25
N VAL A 39 11.17 -12.63 -8.90
CA VAL A 39 10.89 -11.26 -9.28
C VAL A 39 11.40 -11.07 -10.71
N GLY A 40 10.49 -11.18 -11.67
CA GLY A 40 10.81 -11.07 -13.11
C GLY A 40 10.57 -9.66 -13.65
N GLY A 41 11.26 -9.33 -14.74
CA GLY A 41 11.16 -8.02 -15.39
C GLY A 41 12.02 -6.94 -14.70
N VAL A 42 13.04 -7.37 -13.95
CA VAL A 42 13.99 -6.47 -13.27
C VAL A 42 15.43 -6.75 -13.72
N PRO A 43 16.33 -5.75 -13.71
CA PRO A 43 17.74 -5.95 -14.06
C PRO A 43 18.45 -6.80 -13.01
N ALA A 44 19.44 -7.59 -13.43
CA ALA A 44 20.25 -8.40 -12.54
C ALA A 44 21.36 -7.61 -11.82
N ASP A 45 21.62 -6.40 -12.25
CA ASP A 45 22.70 -5.51 -11.83
C ASP A 45 22.21 -4.27 -11.06
N ALA A 46 21.01 -4.32 -10.50
CA ALA A 46 20.54 -3.28 -9.58
C ALA A 46 21.55 -3.03 -8.45
N HIS A 47 21.65 -1.79 -8.00
CA HIS A 47 22.56 -1.38 -6.94
C HIS A 47 22.39 -2.28 -5.70
N PRO A 48 23.48 -2.69 -5.03
CA PRO A 48 23.39 -3.57 -3.85
C PRO A 48 22.44 -3.10 -2.75
N ASP A 49 22.35 -1.80 -2.52
CA ASP A 49 21.44 -1.23 -1.52
C ASP A 49 19.97 -1.39 -1.92
N LEU A 50 19.62 -1.23 -3.20
CA LEU A 50 18.27 -1.46 -3.70
C LEU A 50 17.87 -2.92 -3.57
N PHE A 51 18.80 -3.80 -3.92
CA PHE A 51 18.65 -5.22 -3.78
C PHE A 51 18.41 -5.63 -2.32
N ALA A 52 19.25 -5.14 -1.40
CA ALA A 52 19.12 -5.45 0.02
C ALA A 52 17.84 -4.87 0.63
N LEU A 53 17.45 -3.65 0.25
CA LEU A 53 16.18 -3.06 0.67
C LEU A 53 14.99 -3.86 0.16
N ALA A 54 14.96 -4.23 -1.13
CA ALA A 54 13.89 -5.06 -1.70
C ALA A 54 13.80 -6.42 -0.98
N ALA A 55 14.93 -7.08 -0.77
CA ALA A 55 14.99 -8.33 -0.02
C ALA A 55 14.53 -8.16 1.43
N TRP A 56 14.93 -7.06 2.09
CA TRP A 56 14.53 -6.78 3.48
C TRP A 56 13.01 -6.63 3.62
N THR A 57 12.32 -6.02 2.67
CA THR A 57 10.84 -5.95 2.68
C THR A 57 10.18 -7.35 2.67
N ILE A 58 10.92 -8.38 2.27
CA ILE A 58 10.42 -9.74 2.20
C ILE A 58 10.82 -10.55 3.44
N VAL A 59 12.08 -10.44 3.92
CA VAL A 59 12.63 -11.34 4.95
C VAL A 59 12.59 -10.77 6.36
N ALA A 60 12.34 -9.47 6.54
CA ALA A 60 12.37 -8.80 7.83
C ALA A 60 11.58 -9.51 8.94
N PRO A 61 10.34 -10.01 8.72
CA PRO A 61 9.55 -10.62 9.78
C PRO A 61 10.19 -11.85 10.43
N TRP A 62 11.03 -12.57 9.71
CA TRP A 62 11.66 -13.83 10.16
C TRP A 62 13.10 -13.67 10.60
N THR A 63 13.72 -12.52 10.33
CA THR A 63 15.12 -12.23 10.69
C THR A 63 15.21 -11.71 12.12
N ARG A 64 16.15 -12.25 12.93
CA ARG A 64 16.26 -11.90 14.36
C ARG A 64 17.50 -11.11 14.72
N ARG A 65 18.67 -11.48 14.24
CA ARG A 65 19.94 -10.88 14.69
C ARG A 65 20.78 -10.36 13.54
N ARG A 66 20.82 -11.10 12.43
CA ARG A 66 21.71 -10.80 11.31
C ARG A 66 21.07 -11.10 9.96
N VAL A 67 21.37 -10.25 8.99
CA VAL A 67 21.11 -10.53 7.58
C VAL A 67 22.41 -10.45 6.78
N SER A 68 22.65 -11.46 5.95
CA SER A 68 23.81 -11.50 5.04
C SER A 68 23.33 -11.55 3.61
N PHE A 69 23.78 -10.63 2.80
CA PHE A 69 23.50 -10.55 1.37
C PHE A 69 24.66 -11.15 0.58
N ASP A 70 24.44 -11.57 -0.65
CA ASP A 70 25.47 -12.07 -1.55
C ASP A 70 26.32 -10.95 -2.20
N ARG A 71 25.93 -9.69 -1.98
CA ARG A 71 26.64 -8.49 -2.42
C ARG A 71 26.93 -7.59 -1.21
N ALA A 72 28.04 -6.85 -1.27
CA ALA A 72 28.32 -5.85 -0.26
C ALA A 72 27.34 -4.69 -0.38
N ILE A 73 26.81 -4.23 0.75
CA ILE A 73 25.94 -3.05 0.87
C ILE A 73 26.71 -1.84 1.37
N SER A 74 26.12 -0.65 1.29
CA SER A 74 26.70 0.55 1.88
C SER A 74 26.70 0.51 3.41
N ALA A 75 27.58 1.30 4.02
CA ALA A 75 27.62 1.47 5.47
C ALA A 75 26.33 2.14 5.99
N GLU A 76 25.81 3.10 5.24
CA GLU A 76 24.59 3.83 5.56
C GLU A 76 23.35 2.92 5.60
N LEU A 77 23.23 1.99 4.66
CA LEU A 77 22.14 1.01 4.67
C LEU A 77 22.27 0.03 5.84
N ALA A 78 23.49 -0.43 6.13
CA ALA A 78 23.77 -1.31 7.26
C ALA A 78 23.44 -0.62 8.60
N GLU A 79 23.83 0.64 8.75
CA GLU A 79 23.49 1.45 9.93
C GLU A 79 21.99 1.66 10.08
N ALA A 80 21.26 1.96 8.96
CA ALA A 80 19.82 2.12 8.99
C ALA A 80 19.10 0.82 9.40
N LEU A 81 19.57 -0.36 8.96
CA LEU A 81 19.06 -1.66 9.39
C LEU A 81 19.33 -1.89 10.89
N HIS A 82 20.52 -1.57 11.35
CA HIS A 82 20.84 -1.69 12.77
C HIS A 82 20.01 -0.75 13.64
N ALA A 83 19.94 0.53 13.28
CA ALA A 83 19.15 1.52 14.03
C ALA A 83 17.65 1.23 14.04
N GLY A 84 17.10 0.70 12.94
CA GLY A 84 15.67 0.43 12.80
C GLY A 84 15.19 -0.88 13.42
N TRP A 85 16.04 -1.91 13.43
CA TRP A 85 15.66 -3.27 13.84
C TRP A 85 16.66 -3.98 14.75
N GLY A 86 17.82 -3.37 15.07
CA GLY A 86 18.90 -4.03 15.81
C GLY A 86 19.57 -5.16 15.04
N ILE A 87 19.53 -5.14 13.71
CA ILE A 87 20.03 -6.20 12.85
C ILE A 87 21.42 -5.87 12.33
N ASP A 88 22.38 -6.79 12.49
CA ASP A 88 23.66 -6.71 11.85
C ASP A 88 23.53 -7.13 10.38
N ALA A 89 23.83 -6.22 9.46
CA ALA A 89 23.70 -6.44 8.03
C ALA A 89 25.07 -6.43 7.34
N GLY A 90 25.24 -7.26 6.30
CA GLY A 90 26.48 -7.28 5.55
C GLY A 90 26.52 -8.31 4.42
N PRO A 91 27.69 -8.42 3.73
CA PRO A 91 28.93 -7.66 3.93
C PRO A 91 28.77 -6.16 3.61
N VAL A 92 29.57 -5.31 4.25
CA VAL A 92 29.63 -3.87 4.03
C VAL A 92 30.84 -3.54 3.16
N GLY A 93 30.71 -2.60 2.22
CA GLY A 93 31.82 -2.20 1.36
C GLY A 93 31.38 -1.61 0.00
N ALA A 94 30.09 -1.53 -0.28
CA ALA A 94 29.59 -0.78 -1.44
C ALA A 94 29.58 0.73 -1.16
N GLU A 95 29.71 1.53 -2.20
CA GLU A 95 29.40 2.94 -2.16
C GLU A 95 27.89 3.13 -1.97
N GLN A 96 27.47 4.15 -1.25
CA GLN A 96 26.06 4.47 -1.07
C GLN A 96 25.42 4.90 -2.40
N ARG A 97 24.23 4.40 -2.71
CA ARG A 97 23.46 4.88 -3.84
C ARG A 97 22.91 6.29 -3.57
N GLY A 98 23.24 7.24 -4.43
CA GLY A 98 22.57 8.55 -4.44
C GLY A 98 21.10 8.46 -4.87
N PRO A 99 20.24 9.40 -4.47
CA PRO A 99 18.87 9.46 -4.99
C PRO A 99 18.87 9.84 -6.49
N GLY A 100 17.98 9.24 -7.25
CA GLY A 100 17.64 9.69 -8.59
C GLY A 100 16.72 10.92 -8.59
N ASP A 101 16.39 11.43 -9.77
CA ASP A 101 15.59 12.65 -9.92
C ASP A 101 14.09 12.37 -10.12
N ARG A 102 13.70 11.15 -10.44
CA ARG A 102 12.32 10.80 -10.82
C ARG A 102 11.53 10.18 -9.66
N LEU A 103 10.21 10.40 -9.71
CA LEU A 103 9.22 9.70 -8.89
C LEU A 103 8.52 8.63 -9.72
N ALA A 104 8.35 7.41 -9.20
CA ALA A 104 7.46 6.42 -9.79
C ALA A 104 6.25 6.15 -8.90
N ILE A 105 5.14 5.70 -9.51
CA ILE A 105 3.95 5.23 -8.80
C ILE A 105 4.00 3.71 -8.66
N SER A 106 3.94 3.18 -7.43
CA SER A 106 3.63 1.76 -7.18
C SER A 106 2.17 1.52 -7.55
N TYR A 107 1.94 1.18 -8.82
CA TYR A 107 0.62 1.20 -9.44
C TYR A 107 -0.10 -0.14 -9.32
N SER A 108 -1.14 -0.21 -8.49
CA SER A 108 -1.97 -1.40 -8.33
C SER A 108 -3.24 -1.41 -9.19
N GLY A 109 -3.59 -0.27 -9.80
CA GLY A 109 -4.88 -0.06 -10.48
C GLY A 109 -6.06 0.15 -9.51
N GLY A 110 -5.84 0.16 -8.21
CA GLY A 110 -6.83 0.56 -7.20
C GLY A 110 -7.06 2.07 -7.17
N ALA A 111 -8.17 2.52 -6.59
CA ALA A 111 -8.54 3.94 -6.52
C ALA A 111 -7.40 4.80 -5.98
N ASP A 112 -6.72 4.34 -4.94
CA ASP A 112 -5.68 5.09 -4.24
C ASP A 112 -4.43 5.29 -5.12
N SER A 113 -3.99 4.24 -5.86
CA SER A 113 -2.87 4.36 -6.80
C SER A 113 -3.23 5.16 -8.05
N VAL A 114 -4.51 5.13 -8.46
CA VAL A 114 -5.01 5.97 -9.56
C VAL A 114 -5.09 7.44 -9.12
N ALA A 115 -5.53 7.71 -7.89
CA ALA A 115 -5.51 9.07 -7.33
C ALA A 115 -4.08 9.61 -7.22
N ALA A 116 -3.12 8.79 -6.76
CA ALA A 116 -1.69 9.16 -6.76
C ALA A 116 -1.18 9.50 -8.17
N ALA A 117 -1.60 8.72 -9.18
CA ALA A 117 -1.26 8.94 -10.58
C ALA A 117 -1.91 10.20 -11.18
N ALA A 118 -3.07 10.63 -10.66
CA ALA A 118 -3.69 11.89 -11.06
C ALA A 118 -2.95 13.10 -10.50
N ILE A 119 -2.34 12.97 -9.32
CA ILE A 119 -1.52 14.02 -8.71
C ILE A 119 -0.21 14.20 -9.48
N TYR A 120 0.48 13.10 -9.78
CA TYR A 120 1.78 13.11 -10.49
C TYR A 120 1.60 12.61 -11.92
N ALA A 121 1.14 13.50 -12.79
CA ALA A 121 0.74 13.16 -14.14
C ALA A 121 1.87 12.60 -15.01
N GLU A 122 3.13 12.98 -14.77
CA GLU A 122 4.29 12.57 -15.55
C GLU A 122 5.05 11.37 -14.96
N ALA A 123 4.64 10.89 -13.76
CA ALA A 123 5.35 9.80 -13.10
C ALA A 123 5.13 8.47 -13.82
N PRO A 124 6.17 7.66 -14.08
CA PRO A 124 6.04 6.31 -14.59
C PRO A 124 5.31 5.40 -13.61
N PHE A 125 4.67 4.37 -14.15
CA PHE A 125 4.02 3.34 -13.37
C PHE A 125 4.92 2.11 -13.24
N VAL A 126 5.00 1.59 -12.03
CA VAL A 126 5.55 0.25 -11.79
C VAL A 126 4.44 -0.63 -11.23
N HIS A 127 4.02 -1.61 -12.01
CA HIS A 127 2.96 -2.54 -11.62
C HIS A 127 3.53 -3.86 -11.13
N PHE A 128 3.12 -4.25 -9.93
CA PHE A 128 3.38 -5.57 -9.38
C PHE A 128 2.34 -6.57 -9.91
N GLN A 129 2.76 -7.41 -10.88
CA GLN A 129 1.94 -8.46 -11.43
C GLN A 129 2.13 -9.77 -10.66
N ARG A 130 1.11 -10.20 -9.95
CA ARG A 130 1.11 -11.50 -9.27
C ARG A 130 1.19 -12.64 -10.26
N VAL A 131 2.04 -13.62 -9.95
CA VAL A 131 2.12 -14.88 -10.70
C VAL A 131 1.98 -16.07 -9.76
N PRO A 132 1.51 -17.22 -10.24
CA PRO A 132 1.45 -18.45 -9.44
C PRO A 132 2.83 -18.87 -8.97
N HIS A 133 2.93 -19.30 -7.72
CA HIS A 133 4.16 -19.90 -7.21
C HIS A 133 4.31 -21.35 -7.72
N ARG A 134 5.54 -21.76 -8.07
CA ARG A 134 5.81 -23.08 -8.65
C ARG A 134 5.49 -24.24 -7.71
N ARG A 135 5.57 -24.06 -6.39
CA ARG A 135 5.45 -25.11 -5.36
C ARG A 135 4.27 -24.95 -4.42
N VAL A 136 3.65 -23.76 -4.37
CA VAL A 136 2.52 -23.49 -3.48
C VAL A 136 1.25 -23.41 -4.31
N PRO A 137 0.15 -24.08 -3.92
CA PRO A 137 -1.09 -24.03 -4.69
C PRO A 137 -1.60 -22.59 -4.86
N ASN A 138 -1.92 -22.24 -6.10
CA ASN A 138 -2.49 -20.93 -6.41
C ASN A 138 -3.92 -20.86 -5.86
N ARG A 139 -4.20 -19.87 -5.01
CA ARG A 139 -5.51 -19.71 -4.35
C ARG A 139 -6.27 -18.47 -4.82
N TRP A 140 -5.64 -17.61 -5.64
CA TRP A 140 -6.22 -16.35 -6.06
C TRP A 140 -6.10 -16.14 -7.56
N PRO A 141 -7.14 -15.57 -8.21
CA PRO A 141 -6.99 -15.07 -9.58
C PRO A 141 -5.98 -13.93 -9.57
N HIS A 142 -5.18 -13.86 -10.62
CA HIS A 142 -4.19 -12.81 -10.84
C HIS A 142 -4.76 -11.76 -11.77
N TYR A 143 -4.33 -10.50 -11.59
CA TYR A 143 -4.66 -9.44 -12.52
C TYR A 143 -4.08 -9.73 -13.90
N ARG A 144 -4.80 -9.30 -14.92
CA ARG A 144 -4.36 -9.46 -16.30
C ARG A 144 -3.52 -8.26 -16.71
N SER A 145 -2.29 -8.52 -17.12
CA SER A 145 -1.36 -7.48 -17.59
C SER A 145 -1.81 -6.80 -18.90
N ASP A 146 -2.66 -7.46 -19.71
CA ASP A 146 -3.22 -6.89 -20.94
C ASP A 146 -4.05 -5.62 -20.70
N VAL A 147 -4.70 -5.48 -19.56
CA VAL A 147 -5.42 -4.25 -19.18
C VAL A 147 -4.45 -3.10 -18.97
N LEU A 148 -3.30 -3.38 -18.36
CA LEU A 148 -2.27 -2.38 -18.07
C LEU A 148 -1.50 -1.98 -19.34
N ALA A 149 -1.25 -2.92 -20.25
CA ALA A 149 -0.67 -2.60 -21.55
C ALA A 149 -1.55 -1.60 -22.33
N ARG A 150 -2.88 -1.83 -22.35
CA ARG A 150 -3.83 -0.88 -22.94
C ARG A 150 -3.88 0.47 -22.23
N LEU A 151 -3.68 0.49 -20.92
CA LEU A 151 -3.56 1.73 -20.15
C LEU A 151 -2.36 2.55 -20.63
N ALA A 152 -1.17 1.94 -20.68
CA ALA A 152 0.05 2.61 -21.12
C ALA A 152 -0.09 3.13 -22.56
N GLU A 153 -0.62 2.30 -23.48
CA GLU A 153 -0.85 2.67 -24.88
C GLU A 153 -1.79 3.89 -25.02
N ARG A 154 -2.89 3.93 -24.24
CA ARG A 154 -3.88 5.01 -24.35
C ARG A 154 -3.48 6.30 -23.65
N THR A 155 -2.73 6.20 -22.56
CA THR A 155 -2.32 7.37 -21.77
C THR A 155 -0.96 7.90 -22.14
N GLY A 156 -0.18 7.13 -22.93
CA GLY A 156 1.21 7.44 -23.27
C GLY A 156 2.15 7.35 -22.06
N ARG A 157 1.67 6.87 -20.90
CA ARG A 157 2.50 6.76 -19.70
C ARG A 157 3.45 5.58 -19.77
N GLU A 158 4.66 5.79 -19.28
CA GLU A 158 5.64 4.74 -19.10
C GLU A 158 5.13 3.72 -18.07
N LEU A 159 5.06 2.44 -18.44
CA LEU A 159 4.63 1.36 -17.58
C LEU A 159 5.66 0.23 -17.56
N SER A 160 6.20 -0.05 -16.39
CA SER A 160 7.00 -1.24 -16.12
C SER A 160 6.16 -2.28 -15.38
N VAL A 161 6.17 -3.52 -15.88
CA VAL A 161 5.47 -4.64 -15.22
C VAL A 161 6.49 -5.58 -14.60
N VAL A 162 6.44 -5.71 -13.29
CA VAL A 162 7.26 -6.65 -12.51
C VAL A 162 6.41 -7.84 -12.10
N THR A 163 6.80 -9.03 -12.53
CA THR A 163 6.11 -10.27 -12.14
C THR A 163 6.72 -10.84 -10.87
N SER A 164 5.90 -11.24 -9.89
CA SER A 164 6.41 -11.89 -8.69
C SER A 164 5.39 -12.79 -8.02
N ASP A 165 5.90 -13.84 -7.38
CA ASP A 165 5.17 -14.75 -6.52
C ASP A 165 5.53 -14.57 -5.03
N LEU A 166 6.13 -13.43 -4.66
CA LEU A 166 6.60 -13.17 -3.28
C LEU A 166 5.49 -13.25 -2.21
N GLU A 167 4.23 -13.00 -2.56
CA GLU A 167 3.11 -13.13 -1.63
C GLU A 167 2.91 -14.58 -1.14
N TYR A 168 3.44 -15.58 -1.84
CA TYR A 168 3.40 -16.98 -1.44
C TYR A 168 4.49 -17.37 -0.45
N THR A 169 5.37 -16.47 -0.06
CA THR A 169 6.29 -16.68 1.06
C THR A 169 5.55 -16.88 2.39
N LEU A 170 4.32 -16.36 2.48
CA LEU A 170 3.45 -16.56 3.65
C LEU A 170 2.70 -17.88 3.62
N ALA A 171 2.66 -18.57 4.77
CA ALA A 171 1.87 -19.77 4.99
C ALA A 171 0.40 -19.52 5.37
N GLU A 172 -0.08 -18.31 5.15
CA GLU A 172 -1.45 -17.93 5.41
C GLU A 172 -2.44 -18.59 4.42
N PRO A 173 -3.72 -18.75 4.80
CA PRO A 173 -4.74 -19.26 3.88
C PRO A 173 -4.94 -18.33 2.66
N ARG A 174 -4.38 -17.14 2.70
CA ARG A 174 -4.40 -16.14 1.62
C ARG A 174 -2.98 -15.61 1.38
N PRO A 175 -2.53 -15.50 0.13
CA PRO A 175 -1.32 -14.77 -0.20
C PRO A 175 -1.40 -13.34 0.34
N GLY A 176 -0.29 -12.82 0.81
CA GLY A 176 -0.17 -11.46 1.32
C GLY A 176 1.28 -11.02 1.33
N TYR A 177 1.52 -9.76 1.58
CA TYR A 177 2.88 -9.23 1.66
C TYR A 177 3.47 -9.51 3.05
N PRO A 178 4.73 -10.00 3.13
CA PRO A 178 5.44 -10.16 4.41
C PRO A 178 5.55 -8.84 5.19
N GLU A 179 5.91 -7.80 4.48
CA GLU A 179 5.84 -6.41 4.93
C GLU A 179 5.02 -5.60 3.92
N HIS A 180 4.32 -4.58 4.38
CA HIS A 180 3.50 -3.74 3.47
C HIS A 180 4.33 -3.09 2.36
N HIS A 181 5.60 -2.78 2.64
CA HIS A 181 6.54 -2.21 1.67
C HIS A 181 6.96 -3.18 0.56
N ALA A 182 6.74 -4.49 0.74
CA ALA A 182 7.10 -5.50 -0.26
C ALA A 182 6.37 -5.34 -1.60
N VAL A 183 5.23 -4.64 -1.61
CA VAL A 183 4.56 -4.25 -2.86
C VAL A 183 5.44 -3.39 -3.76
N GLY A 184 6.39 -2.66 -3.19
CA GLY A 184 7.36 -1.83 -3.88
C GLY A 184 8.65 -2.54 -4.28
N ALA A 185 8.87 -3.81 -3.90
CA ALA A 185 10.14 -4.50 -4.12
C ALA A 185 10.59 -4.48 -5.59
N GLY A 186 9.65 -4.68 -6.53
CA GLY A 186 9.96 -4.60 -7.96
C GLY A 186 10.36 -3.20 -8.42
N ALA A 187 9.72 -2.16 -7.89
CA ALA A 187 10.06 -0.77 -8.23
C ALA A 187 11.45 -0.39 -7.68
N LEU A 188 11.81 -0.88 -6.49
CA LEU A 188 13.15 -0.69 -5.94
C LEU A 188 14.22 -1.29 -6.85
N LEU A 189 14.01 -2.48 -7.38
CA LEU A 189 14.95 -3.13 -8.29
C LEU A 189 15.04 -2.46 -9.68
N LEU A 190 14.04 -1.68 -10.06
CA LEU A 190 14.04 -0.87 -11.28
C LEU A 190 14.58 0.55 -11.04
N ALA A 191 14.92 0.92 -9.80
CA ALA A 191 15.17 2.31 -9.45
C ALA A 191 16.36 2.92 -10.20
N ASP A 192 17.40 2.16 -10.50
CA ASP A 192 18.53 2.66 -11.32
C ASP A 192 18.13 2.85 -12.77
N GLN A 193 17.40 1.89 -13.35
CA GLN A 193 16.94 1.97 -14.74
C GLN A 193 15.99 3.14 -14.99
N LEU A 194 15.15 3.45 -13.98
CA LEU A 194 14.14 4.50 -14.04
C LEU A 194 14.60 5.81 -13.43
N ASP A 195 15.84 5.89 -12.93
CA ASP A 195 16.39 7.06 -12.23
C ASP A 195 15.51 7.51 -11.05
N LEU A 196 15.10 6.56 -10.19
CA LEU A 196 14.18 6.86 -9.11
C LEU A 196 14.89 7.43 -7.86
N GLY A 197 14.40 8.59 -7.43
CA GLY A 197 14.65 9.16 -6.09
C GLY A 197 13.44 9.05 -5.17
N GLY A 198 12.26 8.72 -5.72
CA GLY A 198 11.04 8.52 -4.95
C GLY A 198 10.13 7.41 -5.47
N LEU A 199 9.41 6.78 -4.54
CA LEU A 199 8.39 5.78 -4.84
C LEU A 199 7.09 6.15 -4.13
N ALA A 200 6.06 6.47 -4.93
CA ALA A 200 4.74 6.83 -4.41
C ALA A 200 3.88 5.59 -4.17
N PHE A 201 3.28 5.53 -2.97
CA PHE A 201 2.35 4.50 -2.55
C PHE A 201 0.95 5.09 -2.33
N GLY A 202 -0.08 4.34 -2.70
CA GLY A 202 -1.49 4.70 -2.50
C GLY A 202 -2.00 4.32 -1.11
N TYR A 203 -1.35 4.79 -0.05
CA TYR A 203 -1.85 4.66 1.32
C TYR A 203 -2.53 5.97 1.71
N GLU A 204 -3.81 5.87 2.06
CA GLU A 204 -4.71 7.00 2.33
C GLU A 204 -4.80 7.32 3.85
N LEU A 205 -5.59 8.32 4.21
CA LEU A 205 -5.73 8.86 5.56
C LEU A 205 -6.07 7.78 6.60
N GLY A 206 -7.03 6.89 6.29
CA GLY A 206 -7.46 5.82 7.19
C GLY A 206 -6.32 4.87 7.51
N SER A 207 -5.58 4.44 6.50
CA SER A 207 -4.40 3.59 6.63
C SER A 207 -3.22 4.26 7.33
N ARG A 208 -3.12 5.61 7.23
CA ARG A 208 -1.97 6.37 7.71
C ARG A 208 -2.18 6.98 9.11
N TRP A 209 -3.37 7.54 9.37
CA TRP A 209 -3.61 8.38 10.55
C TRP A 209 -4.74 7.88 11.46
N LEU A 210 -5.74 7.15 10.92
CA LEU A 210 -6.95 6.79 11.62
C LEU A 210 -6.98 5.33 12.12
N GLY A 211 -5.85 4.63 12.10
CA GLY A 211 -5.77 3.21 12.43
C GLY A 211 -6.42 2.87 13.77
N GLY A 212 -7.54 2.13 13.74
CA GLY A 212 -8.18 1.54 14.91
C GLY A 212 -7.48 0.26 15.36
N ASP A 213 -7.82 -0.27 16.56
CA ASP A 213 -7.18 -1.40 17.23
C ASP A 213 -7.09 -2.72 16.44
N ARG A 214 -7.79 -2.85 15.33
CA ARG A 214 -7.82 -4.05 14.50
C ARG A 214 -7.04 -3.95 13.19
N TYR A 215 -6.70 -2.72 12.76
CA TYR A 215 -5.93 -2.50 11.55
C TYR A 215 -4.60 -1.89 11.92
N VAL A 216 -3.67 -2.68 11.84
CA VAL A 216 -2.34 -2.67 12.37
C VAL A 216 -1.39 -1.78 11.57
N LEU A 217 -1.91 -0.97 10.68
CA LEU A 217 -1.17 0.10 10.04
C LEU A 217 -1.06 1.34 10.92
N ARG A 218 -1.20 1.18 12.24
CA ARG A 218 -1.13 2.28 13.18
C ARG A 218 0.10 3.11 12.93
N TYR A 219 -0.15 4.35 12.59
CA TYR A 219 0.80 5.39 12.86
C TYR A 219 0.90 5.53 14.37
N THR A 220 2.01 5.06 14.94
CA THR A 220 2.38 5.45 16.28
C THR A 220 3.49 6.48 16.17
N PRO A 221 3.51 7.54 16.99
CA PRO A 221 4.60 8.51 17.01
C PRO A 221 5.97 7.84 17.15
N ASP A 222 6.01 6.71 17.88
CA ASP A 222 7.23 5.98 18.18
C ASP A 222 7.70 5.05 17.05
N ASN A 223 6.78 4.58 16.21
CA ASN A 223 7.09 3.71 15.07
C ASN A 223 6.18 4.00 13.88
N PRO A 224 6.33 5.13 13.22
CA PRO A 224 5.52 5.52 12.09
C PRO A 224 5.94 4.71 10.85
N MET A 225 5.18 3.66 10.53
CA MET A 225 5.50 2.70 9.46
C MET A 225 5.80 3.39 8.12
N TRP A 226 5.02 4.41 7.77
CA TRP A 226 5.09 5.07 6.47
C TRP A 226 5.74 6.44 6.51
N ALA A 227 6.06 6.99 7.69
CA ALA A 227 6.64 8.32 7.78
C ALA A 227 8.10 8.34 7.28
N PRO A 228 8.53 9.43 6.63
CA PRO A 228 9.92 9.59 6.19
C PRO A 228 10.94 9.47 7.33
N HIS A 229 10.55 9.88 8.55
CA HIS A 229 11.39 9.81 9.75
C HIS A 229 11.28 8.47 10.49
N GLY A 230 10.35 7.59 10.10
CA GLY A 230 10.22 6.24 10.64
C GLY A 230 11.35 5.31 10.19
N ARG A 231 11.43 4.13 10.80
CA ARG A 231 12.50 3.17 10.47
C ARG A 231 12.54 2.78 9.00
N TRP A 232 11.36 2.56 8.38
CA TRP A 232 11.28 2.26 6.96
C TRP A 232 11.66 3.46 6.09
N GLY A 233 11.17 4.67 6.41
CA GLY A 233 11.53 5.88 5.67
C GLY A 233 13.03 6.15 5.67
N ARG A 234 13.70 5.99 6.83
CA ARG A 234 15.16 6.09 6.91
C ARG A 234 15.89 5.02 6.11
N LEU A 235 15.39 3.78 6.15
CA LEU A 235 15.97 2.68 5.38
C LEU A 235 15.85 2.91 3.87
N PHE A 236 14.68 3.35 3.41
CA PHE A 236 14.48 3.72 2.00
C PHE A 236 15.41 4.86 1.58
N ALA A 237 15.50 5.91 2.41
CA ALA A 237 16.39 7.05 2.14
C ALA A 237 17.88 6.62 2.09
N ALA A 238 18.32 5.68 2.95
CA ALA A 238 19.67 5.14 2.91
C ALA A 238 19.99 4.40 1.59
N ALA A 239 18.97 3.80 0.96
CA ALA A 239 19.08 3.21 -0.38
C ALA A 239 18.82 4.22 -1.52
N GLY A 240 18.73 5.52 -1.23
CA GLY A 240 18.54 6.58 -2.22
C GLY A 240 17.15 6.60 -2.87
N VAL A 241 16.11 6.06 -2.20
CA VAL A 241 14.72 6.14 -2.67
C VAL A 241 13.83 6.59 -1.51
N HIS A 242 13.04 7.64 -1.71
CA HIS A 242 12.16 8.15 -0.67
C HIS A 242 10.75 7.54 -0.79
N ILE A 243 10.12 7.25 0.36
CA ILE A 243 8.69 6.93 0.42
C ILE A 243 7.91 8.23 0.20
N VAL A 244 6.96 8.22 -0.73
CA VAL A 244 6.07 9.33 -1.03
C VAL A 244 4.63 8.88 -0.86
N LEU A 245 3.83 9.61 -0.05
CA LEU A 245 2.42 9.30 0.21
C LEU A 245 1.52 10.44 -0.28
N PRO A 246 1.30 10.56 -1.58
CA PRO A 246 0.57 11.70 -2.14
C PRO A 246 -0.88 11.78 -1.69
N VAL A 247 -1.47 10.64 -1.36
CA VAL A 247 -2.87 10.53 -0.88
C VAL A 247 -2.95 10.26 0.63
N GLY A 248 -1.83 10.36 1.36
CA GLY A 248 -1.76 10.05 2.79
C GLY A 248 -2.60 10.99 3.68
N GLY A 249 -3.00 12.13 3.16
CA GLY A 249 -3.85 13.10 3.87
C GLY A 249 -5.33 13.05 3.49
N VAL A 250 -5.76 12.17 2.59
CA VAL A 250 -7.15 12.13 2.11
C VAL A 250 -7.80 10.77 2.36
N SER A 251 -9.11 10.77 2.56
CA SER A 251 -9.91 9.56 2.79
C SER A 251 -10.02 8.69 1.55
N GLU A 252 -10.46 7.43 1.72
CA GLU A 252 -10.80 6.56 0.59
C GLU A 252 -11.96 7.11 -0.27
N ALA A 253 -12.83 7.97 0.28
CA ALA A 253 -13.86 8.64 -0.51
C ALA A 253 -13.26 9.65 -1.47
N VAL A 254 -12.27 10.42 -1.01
CA VAL A 254 -11.56 11.37 -1.87
C VAL A 254 -10.72 10.64 -2.91
N THR A 255 -9.96 9.60 -2.55
CA THR A 255 -9.19 8.83 -3.54
C THR A 255 -10.10 8.21 -4.60
N MET A 256 -11.26 7.68 -4.21
CA MET A 256 -12.27 7.17 -5.13
C MET A 256 -12.81 8.28 -6.05
N ARG A 257 -13.15 9.45 -5.52
CA ARG A 257 -13.64 10.60 -6.28
C ARG A 257 -12.60 11.07 -7.30
N LEU A 258 -11.34 11.21 -6.88
CA LEU A 258 -10.24 11.58 -7.77
C LEU A 258 -10.03 10.54 -8.87
N ALA A 259 -10.06 9.25 -8.53
CA ALA A 259 -9.91 8.17 -9.50
C ALA A 259 -11.05 8.12 -10.52
N LEU A 260 -12.29 8.29 -10.08
CA LEU A 260 -13.47 8.28 -10.96
C LEU A 260 -13.54 9.52 -11.87
N ASN A 261 -12.96 10.65 -11.46
CA ASN A 261 -12.90 11.87 -12.24
C ASN A 261 -11.68 11.95 -13.16
N SER A 262 -10.74 11.01 -13.03
CA SER A 262 -9.53 10.98 -13.86
C SER A 262 -9.76 10.31 -15.24
N ASP A 263 -8.86 10.54 -16.17
CA ASP A 263 -8.77 9.84 -17.46
C ASP A 263 -8.51 8.33 -17.29
N LEU A 264 -8.01 7.93 -16.11
CA LEU A 264 -7.73 6.55 -15.75
C LEU A 264 -8.94 5.78 -15.20
N ARG A 265 -10.12 6.41 -15.07
CA ARG A 265 -11.32 5.82 -14.45
C ARG A 265 -11.71 4.43 -14.97
N THR A 266 -11.53 4.20 -16.28
CA THR A 266 -11.86 2.93 -16.92
C THR A 266 -10.94 1.78 -16.56
N TYR A 267 -9.78 2.09 -15.96
CA TYR A 267 -8.75 1.14 -15.54
C TYR A 267 -8.72 0.89 -14.03
N VAL A 268 -9.62 1.53 -13.27
CA VAL A 268 -9.70 1.34 -11.82
C VAL A 268 -10.13 -0.09 -11.51
N ARG A 269 -9.35 -0.80 -10.70
CA ARG A 269 -9.57 -2.19 -10.28
C ARG A 269 -9.27 -2.36 -8.81
N TRP A 270 -10.29 -2.43 -7.97
CA TRP A 270 -10.12 -2.62 -6.52
C TRP A 270 -10.34 -4.06 -6.04
N CYS A 271 -10.94 -4.93 -6.88
CA CYS A 271 -11.27 -6.28 -6.49
C CYS A 271 -10.14 -7.25 -6.84
N LEU A 272 -9.56 -7.90 -5.82
CA LEU A 272 -8.52 -8.92 -5.99
C LEU A 272 -9.03 -10.30 -6.43
N ARG A 273 -10.36 -10.51 -6.47
CA ARG A 273 -10.99 -11.81 -6.77
C ARG A 273 -11.63 -11.86 -8.15
N GLY A 274 -11.84 -10.72 -8.77
CA GLY A 274 -12.44 -10.64 -10.09
C GLY A 274 -11.39 -10.69 -11.19
N THR A 275 -11.65 -11.44 -12.26
CA THR A 275 -10.78 -11.52 -13.45
C THR A 275 -11.09 -10.42 -14.45
N ASP A 276 -12.36 -10.17 -14.72
CA ASP A 276 -12.84 -9.23 -15.74
C ASP A 276 -13.58 -8.01 -15.15
N GLY A 277 -13.54 -7.87 -13.82
CA GLY A 277 -14.20 -6.80 -13.08
C GLY A 277 -14.35 -7.16 -11.60
N PRO A 278 -15.06 -6.35 -10.81
CA PRO A 278 -15.32 -6.65 -9.41
C PRO A 278 -16.12 -7.95 -9.27
N CYS A 279 -15.69 -8.83 -8.36
CA CYS A 279 -16.40 -10.13 -8.14
C CYS A 279 -17.77 -9.95 -7.52
N ARG A 280 -18.10 -8.75 -7.02
CA ARG A 280 -19.36 -8.37 -6.36
C ARG A 280 -19.80 -9.31 -5.23
N ALA A 281 -18.85 -10.04 -4.63
CA ALA A 281 -19.09 -11.04 -3.59
C ALA A 281 -18.14 -10.99 -2.39
N CYS A 282 -17.13 -10.13 -2.41
CA CYS A 282 -16.19 -9.98 -1.29
C CYS A 282 -16.44 -8.71 -0.48
N GLY A 283 -15.97 -8.69 0.78
CA GLY A 283 -16.09 -7.53 1.66
C GLY A 283 -15.53 -6.24 1.05
N LYS A 284 -14.40 -6.33 0.32
CA LYS A 284 -13.82 -5.16 -0.37
C LYS A 284 -14.75 -4.61 -1.47
N CYS A 285 -15.49 -5.46 -2.19
CA CYS A 285 -16.46 -4.97 -3.17
C CYS A 285 -17.64 -4.25 -2.51
N LEU A 286 -18.15 -4.78 -1.38
CA LEU A 286 -19.21 -4.09 -0.64
C LEU A 286 -18.74 -2.75 -0.08
N TYR A 287 -17.58 -2.73 0.52
CA TYR A 287 -16.97 -1.53 1.09
C TYR A 287 -16.76 -0.43 0.02
N LYS A 288 -16.18 -0.79 -1.13
CA LYS A 288 -15.99 0.15 -2.24
C LYS A 288 -17.32 0.58 -2.89
N GLU A 289 -18.33 -0.30 -2.93
CA GLU A 289 -19.69 0.06 -3.36
C GLU A 289 -20.34 1.07 -2.41
N LEU A 290 -20.19 0.88 -1.10
CA LEU A 290 -20.70 1.85 -0.11
C LEU A 290 -20.10 3.24 -0.34
N ILE A 291 -18.79 3.33 -0.52
CA ILE A 291 -18.11 4.60 -0.77
C ILE A 291 -18.56 5.22 -2.10
N GLN A 292 -18.61 4.43 -3.17
CA GLN A 292 -19.02 4.93 -4.48
C GLN A 292 -20.48 5.40 -4.46
N ALA A 293 -21.40 4.63 -3.86
CA ALA A 293 -22.80 5.00 -3.72
C ALA A 293 -22.97 6.30 -2.91
N ALA A 294 -22.17 6.48 -1.86
CA ALA A 294 -22.16 7.70 -1.06
C ALA A 294 -21.71 8.93 -1.86
N ILE A 295 -20.64 8.80 -2.67
CA ILE A 295 -20.14 9.86 -3.55
C ILE A 295 -21.20 10.22 -4.61
N GLU A 296 -21.83 9.22 -5.22
CA GLU A 296 -22.82 9.38 -6.27
C GLU A 296 -24.25 9.68 -5.75
N ARG A 297 -24.45 9.69 -4.43
CA ARG A 297 -25.78 9.91 -3.78
C ARG A 297 -26.85 8.98 -4.32
N ARG A 298 -26.54 7.71 -4.54
CA ARG A 298 -27.46 6.68 -5.03
C ARG A 298 -27.62 5.54 -4.02
N PRO A 299 -28.72 4.77 -4.11
CA PRO A 299 -28.86 3.53 -3.34
C PRO A 299 -27.76 2.51 -3.67
N LEU A 300 -27.50 1.60 -2.73
CA LEU A 300 -26.63 0.44 -2.99
C LEU A 300 -27.27 -0.49 -4.04
N ASP A 301 -26.42 -1.16 -4.82
CA ASP A 301 -26.86 -2.24 -5.71
C ASP A 301 -27.39 -3.41 -4.89
N THR A 302 -28.72 -3.60 -4.92
CA THR A 302 -29.44 -4.62 -4.14
C THR A 302 -28.95 -6.06 -4.39
N PRO A 303 -28.65 -6.50 -5.63
CA PRO A 303 -28.08 -7.81 -5.88
C PRO A 303 -26.73 -8.03 -5.22
N MET A 304 -25.94 -6.94 -5.05
CA MET A 304 -24.65 -6.98 -4.39
C MET A 304 -24.79 -7.14 -2.88
N THR A 305 -25.74 -6.44 -2.25
CA THR A 305 -25.96 -6.49 -0.81
C THR A 305 -26.49 -7.83 -0.32
N ALA A 306 -27.35 -8.51 -1.08
CA ALA A 306 -27.96 -9.78 -0.72
C ALA A 306 -27.01 -11.00 -0.72
N ARG A 307 -25.84 -10.91 -1.38
CA ARG A 307 -24.90 -12.03 -1.57
C ARG A 307 -23.69 -12.01 -0.61
N HIS A 308 -23.57 -11.00 0.21
CA HIS A 308 -22.35 -10.79 1.01
C HIS A 308 -22.33 -11.50 2.36
N ARG A 309 -22.21 -12.84 2.38
CA ARG A 309 -21.93 -13.58 3.63
C ARG A 309 -20.64 -13.11 4.33
N ALA A 310 -19.61 -12.76 3.57
CA ALA A 310 -18.37 -12.21 4.12
C ALA A 310 -18.55 -10.82 4.72
N ALA A 311 -19.45 -9.99 4.16
CA ALA A 311 -19.78 -8.69 4.70
C ALA A 311 -20.60 -8.79 5.99
N GLN A 312 -21.51 -9.74 6.10
CA GLN A 312 -22.23 -10.01 7.34
C GLN A 312 -21.31 -10.34 8.51
N SER A 313 -20.19 -11.04 8.26
CA SER A 313 -19.20 -11.30 9.30
C SER A 313 -18.39 -10.05 9.68
N TRP A 314 -18.14 -9.15 8.73
CA TRP A 314 -17.43 -7.90 8.95
C TRP A 314 -18.28 -6.90 9.76
N LEU A 315 -19.59 -6.80 9.47
CA LEU A 315 -20.51 -5.91 10.18
C LEU A 315 -20.95 -6.41 11.58
N LYS A 316 -20.57 -7.64 11.96
CA LYS A 316 -21.00 -8.24 13.25
C LYS A 316 -20.16 -7.85 14.45
N LYS A 317 -19.00 -7.27 14.29
CA LYS A 317 -18.05 -7.03 15.40
C LYS A 317 -17.40 -5.66 15.29
N PRO A 318 -17.81 -4.69 16.10
CA PRO A 318 -17.07 -3.45 16.25
C PRO A 318 -15.70 -3.71 16.97
N PRO A 319 -14.69 -2.84 16.83
CA PRO A 319 -14.66 -1.74 15.88
C PRO A 319 -14.59 -2.23 14.44
N TYR A 320 -15.29 -1.52 13.55
CA TYR A 320 -15.32 -1.88 12.12
C TYR A 320 -14.08 -1.38 11.42
N GLY A 321 -13.49 -2.22 10.55
CA GLY A 321 -12.37 -1.75 9.70
C GLY A 321 -12.85 -0.71 8.70
N GLY A 322 -12.14 0.43 8.63
CA GLY A 322 -12.58 1.56 7.83
C GLY A 322 -13.85 2.19 8.41
N GLN A 323 -13.91 2.31 9.74
CA GLN A 323 -15.06 2.85 10.48
C GLN A 323 -15.47 4.22 9.96
N GLU A 324 -14.51 5.08 9.66
CA GLU A 324 -14.69 6.41 9.10
C GLU A 324 -15.43 6.38 7.75
N MET A 325 -15.13 5.37 6.91
CA MET A 325 -15.81 5.21 5.62
C MET A 325 -17.18 4.57 5.74
N VAL A 326 -17.40 3.75 6.77
CA VAL A 326 -18.75 3.25 7.10
C VAL A 326 -19.62 4.43 7.52
N GLU A 327 -19.15 5.28 8.44
CA GLU A 327 -19.84 6.51 8.86
C GLU A 327 -20.15 7.42 7.67
N TYR A 328 -19.15 7.65 6.80
CA TYR A 328 -19.31 8.42 5.56
C TYR A 328 -20.42 7.88 4.67
N GLY A 329 -20.46 6.55 4.49
CA GLY A 329 -21.46 5.86 3.67
C GLY A 329 -22.86 5.91 4.27
N LEU A 330 -22.98 5.64 5.58
CA LEU A 330 -24.25 5.68 6.32
C LEU A 330 -24.91 7.06 6.24
N ALA A 331 -24.09 8.13 6.30
CA ALA A 331 -24.58 9.50 6.24
C ALA A 331 -25.12 9.93 4.88
N ARG A 332 -24.72 9.27 3.77
CA ARG A 332 -24.93 9.78 2.40
C ARG A 332 -25.68 8.85 1.46
N VAL A 333 -25.78 7.56 1.76
CA VAL A 333 -26.43 6.58 0.86
C VAL A 333 -27.93 6.55 1.12
N PRO A 334 -28.78 6.92 0.13
CA PRO A 334 -30.23 6.87 0.29
C PRO A 334 -30.73 5.43 0.49
N GLY A 335 -31.66 5.24 1.44
CA GLY A 335 -32.26 3.93 1.72
C GLY A 335 -31.32 2.93 2.37
N ILE A 336 -30.23 3.40 2.99
CA ILE A 336 -29.23 2.56 3.67
C ILE A 336 -29.88 1.69 4.78
N GLU A 337 -30.94 2.17 5.41
CA GLU A 337 -31.74 1.49 6.44
C GLU A 337 -32.47 0.25 5.92
N HIS A 338 -32.58 0.08 4.62
CA HIS A 338 -33.17 -1.10 3.96
C HIS A 338 -32.13 -2.11 3.48
N THR A 339 -30.87 -1.97 3.92
CA THR A 339 -29.73 -2.78 3.50
C THR A 339 -29.11 -3.55 4.68
N LEU A 340 -28.03 -4.27 4.42
CA LEU A 340 -27.22 -4.93 5.47
C LEU A 340 -26.71 -3.95 6.53
N PHE A 341 -26.58 -2.68 6.19
CA PHE A 341 -26.07 -1.65 7.10
C PHE A 341 -27.09 -1.21 8.14
N ALA A 342 -28.37 -1.62 8.02
CA ALA A 342 -29.39 -1.36 9.05
C ALA A 342 -28.95 -1.86 10.44
N GLU A 343 -28.21 -2.98 10.51
CA GLU A 343 -27.74 -3.60 11.75
C GLU A 343 -26.68 -2.75 12.50
N VAL A 344 -26.10 -1.76 11.82
CA VAL A 344 -25.02 -0.94 12.39
C VAL A 344 -25.37 0.55 12.51
N LEU A 345 -26.57 0.96 12.09
CA LEU A 345 -27.00 2.36 12.16
C LEU A 345 -26.93 2.93 13.59
N ASP A 346 -27.39 2.15 14.56
CA ASP A 346 -27.41 2.58 15.97
C ASP A 346 -26.00 2.68 16.59
N TYR A 347 -24.98 2.14 15.92
CA TYR A 347 -23.59 2.22 16.39
C TYR A 347 -22.93 3.55 16.00
N PHE A 348 -23.44 4.21 14.96
CA PHE A 348 -22.89 5.43 14.41
C PHE A 348 -23.87 6.59 14.53
N ASP A 349 -23.42 7.72 15.04
CA ASP A 349 -24.13 8.99 14.89
C ASP A 349 -23.73 9.67 13.56
N ALA A 350 -24.04 8.94 12.47
CA ALA A 350 -23.58 9.28 11.13
C ALA A 350 -24.45 10.37 10.50
N THR A 351 -23.93 11.57 10.39
CA THR A 351 -24.53 12.68 9.66
C THR A 351 -23.57 13.20 8.58
N GLU A 352 -24.11 13.93 7.60
CA GLU A 352 -23.24 14.58 6.62
C GLU A 352 -22.27 15.57 7.28
N GLU A 353 -22.70 16.29 8.31
CA GLU A 353 -21.88 17.23 9.06
C GLU A 353 -20.79 16.51 9.86
N SER A 354 -21.13 15.39 10.55
CA SER A 354 -20.16 14.62 11.34
C SER A 354 -19.05 14.01 10.49
N SER A 355 -19.30 13.74 9.21
CA SER A 355 -18.36 13.10 8.27
C SER A 355 -17.82 14.02 7.18
N ALA A 356 -18.15 15.33 7.18
CA ALA A 356 -17.73 16.28 6.14
C ALA A 356 -16.20 16.45 6.05
N TRP A 357 -15.50 16.34 7.16
CA TRP A 357 -14.03 16.41 7.22
C TRP A 357 -13.32 15.37 6.36
N LEU A 358 -13.99 14.26 6.06
CA LEU A 358 -13.47 13.19 5.19
C LEU A 358 -13.43 13.58 3.71
N ASP A 359 -14.03 14.70 3.33
CA ASP A 359 -13.98 15.26 1.98
C ASP A 359 -12.76 16.17 1.76
N HIS A 360 -11.99 16.50 2.82
CA HIS A 360 -10.86 17.41 2.80
C HIS A 360 -9.52 16.71 3.04
N CYS A 361 -8.42 17.38 2.68
CA CYS A 361 -7.05 16.92 2.86
C CYS A 361 -6.47 17.34 4.21
N TYR A 362 -5.93 16.41 4.97
CA TYR A 362 -5.18 16.65 6.20
C TYR A 362 -3.82 17.28 5.90
N PRO A 363 -3.59 18.57 6.24
CA PRO A 363 -2.42 19.30 5.75
C PRO A 363 -1.08 18.77 6.26
N LYS A 364 -1.02 18.22 7.49
CA LYS A 364 0.23 17.66 8.03
C LYS A 364 0.76 16.47 7.23
N ALA A 365 -0.11 15.76 6.50
CA ALA A 365 0.33 14.69 5.62
C ALA A 365 1.11 15.22 4.41
N LEU A 366 0.81 16.44 3.94
CA LEU A 366 1.56 17.08 2.87
C LEU A 366 2.97 17.47 3.31
N ASP A 367 3.15 17.85 4.59
CA ASP A 367 4.46 18.20 5.15
C ASP A 367 5.42 16.98 5.19
N GLU A 368 4.88 15.76 5.24
CA GLU A 368 5.66 14.53 5.21
C GLU A 368 6.13 14.13 3.80
N ILE A 369 5.56 14.73 2.75
CA ILE A 369 6.02 14.47 1.39
C ILE A 369 7.42 15.09 1.22
N PRO A 370 8.41 14.32 0.72
CA PRO A 370 9.75 14.84 0.48
C PRO A 370 9.75 16.07 -0.44
N ALA A 371 10.62 17.03 -0.15
CA ALA A 371 10.62 18.36 -0.76
C ALA A 371 10.51 18.40 -2.30
N PRO A 372 11.16 17.53 -3.08
CA PRO A 372 11.07 17.57 -4.55
C PRO A 372 9.64 17.42 -5.09
N TRP A 373 8.77 16.68 -4.39
CA TRP A 373 7.41 16.34 -4.87
C TRP A 373 6.28 17.00 -4.07
N ARG A 374 6.61 17.71 -2.98
CA ARG A 374 5.62 18.30 -2.07
C ARG A 374 4.79 19.38 -2.74
N ALA A 375 5.43 20.29 -3.47
CA ALA A 375 4.76 21.46 -4.04
C ALA A 375 3.67 21.05 -5.05
N GLU A 376 3.93 20.07 -5.89
CA GLU A 376 2.96 19.55 -6.87
C GLU A 376 1.76 18.91 -6.16
N ALA A 377 2.00 18.05 -5.15
CA ALA A 377 0.93 17.42 -4.38
C ALA A 377 0.09 18.45 -3.61
N ALA A 378 0.72 19.42 -2.96
CA ALA A 378 0.03 20.46 -2.22
C ALA A 378 -0.87 21.30 -3.14
N ALA A 379 -0.33 21.79 -4.27
CA ALA A 379 -1.11 22.55 -5.24
C ALA A 379 -2.29 21.73 -5.81
N TYR A 380 -2.08 20.46 -6.10
CA TYR A 380 -3.16 19.58 -6.56
C TYR A 380 -4.25 19.42 -5.51
N MET A 381 -3.88 19.17 -4.25
CA MET A 381 -4.84 18.99 -3.15
C MET A 381 -5.63 20.28 -2.86
N GLU A 382 -4.98 21.43 -2.83
CA GLU A 382 -5.66 22.71 -2.66
C GLU A 382 -6.68 22.99 -3.78
N ALA A 383 -6.32 22.70 -5.03
CA ALA A 383 -7.16 22.95 -6.18
C ALA A 383 -8.36 21.99 -6.33
N ASN A 384 -8.19 20.71 -5.96
CA ASN A 384 -9.15 19.64 -6.29
C ASN A 384 -9.88 19.05 -5.08
N VAL A 385 -9.39 19.30 -3.85
CA VAL A 385 -9.91 18.68 -2.62
C VAL A 385 -10.26 19.75 -1.58
N GLY A 386 -9.37 20.70 -1.35
CA GLY A 386 -9.42 21.62 -0.22
C GLY A 386 -8.72 21.07 1.01
N LEU A 387 -8.21 21.97 1.86
CA LEU A 387 -7.53 21.58 3.10
C LEU A 387 -8.51 21.58 4.28
N MET A 388 -8.27 20.69 5.24
CA MET A 388 -9.01 20.63 6.50
C MET A 388 -8.87 21.92 7.29
N THR A 389 -9.98 22.36 7.88
CA THR A 389 -10.02 23.43 8.89
C THR A 389 -9.32 22.97 10.16
N HIS A 390 -9.06 23.90 11.09
CA HIS A 390 -8.44 23.59 12.38
C HIS A 390 -9.27 22.57 13.20
N ASP A 391 -10.59 22.64 13.15
CA ASP A 391 -11.47 21.72 13.87
C ASP A 391 -11.46 20.32 13.25
N GLU A 392 -11.39 20.21 11.92
CA GLU A 392 -11.24 18.94 11.21
C GLU A 392 -9.88 18.30 11.45
N VAL A 393 -8.80 19.09 11.50
CA VAL A 393 -7.46 18.61 11.89
C VAL A 393 -7.49 17.97 13.28
N ARG A 394 -8.15 18.63 14.24
CA ARG A 394 -8.30 18.07 15.59
C ARG A 394 -9.05 16.75 15.60
N ARG A 395 -10.05 16.55 14.73
CA ARG A 395 -10.74 15.25 14.60
C ARG A 395 -9.79 14.13 14.20
N VAL A 396 -8.89 14.36 13.24
CA VAL A 396 -7.87 13.40 12.86
C VAL A 396 -6.97 13.06 14.04
N GLU A 397 -6.50 14.07 14.76
CA GLU A 397 -5.55 13.93 15.88
C GLU A 397 -6.13 13.24 17.11
N THR A 398 -7.45 13.33 17.28
CA THR A 398 -8.17 12.72 18.41
C THR A 398 -8.98 11.48 17.99
N TRP A 399 -8.82 10.98 16.79
CA TRP A 399 -9.56 9.81 16.31
C TRP A 399 -9.19 8.56 17.09
N GLY A 400 -10.21 7.92 17.70
CA GLY A 400 -10.04 6.66 18.44
C GLY A 400 -9.38 6.80 19.82
N THR A 401 -9.26 8.03 20.37
CA THR A 401 -8.79 8.27 21.75
C THR A 401 -9.92 8.20 22.78
#